data_e6c21f958d242c973160a0f6bae3ee66
#
_entry.id   e6c21f958d242c973160a0f6bae3ee66
#
_cell.length_a   1.000
_cell.length_b   1.000
_cell.length_c   1.000
_cell.angle_alpha   90.00
_cell.angle_beta   90.00
_cell.angle_gamma   90.00
#
_symmetry.space_group_name_H-M   'P 1'
#
loop_
_entity.id
_entity.type
_entity.pdbx_description
1 polymer ?
#
loop_
_entity_poly.entity_id
_entity_poly.type
_entity_poly.pdbx_seq_one_letter_code
_entity_poly.pdbx_strand_id
1 'polypeptide(L)'
;ARRAGADQVICEEFEKSLSQIQGSEDTYFLVVTRGHRYDRVCLEAISGKPHVYAGMMASRGRAALLKKQMKEEGTDEEFLDGIHTPVGLSIHAETPEEIAVSIIAELIMVKNSVIKTSGYDPELLEYLTGRRKPETGKVLATIIARRGSAPRGIGTKMLVLEDGRLIGTVGGGCMESEVQHQCLRMFNEGKQMTKCIRVDMTVQEAEDEGMVCGGTIEVFLEVIK
;
A
#
# COMPACT_ATOMS: atom_id res chain seq x y z
N ALA A 1 8.50 15.59 -16.54
CA ALA A 1 8.64 14.92 -15.25
C ALA A 1 8.43 15.90 -14.08
N ARG A 2 9.25 16.95 -13.91
CA ARG A 2 9.07 17.93 -12.80
C ARG A 2 7.69 18.57 -12.76
N ARG A 3 7.12 18.94 -13.92
CA ARG A 3 5.75 19.50 -14.02
C ARG A 3 4.66 18.48 -13.67
N ALA A 4 4.98 17.18 -13.68
CA ALA A 4 4.09 16.09 -13.33
C ALA A 4 4.28 15.59 -11.89
N GLY A 5 4.97 16.36 -11.03
CA GLY A 5 5.12 16.04 -9.60
C GLY A 5 6.23 15.06 -9.26
N ALA A 6 7.21 14.84 -10.15
CA ALA A 6 8.37 14.01 -9.80
C ALA A 6 9.26 14.74 -8.78
N ASP A 7 9.56 14.09 -7.66
CA ASP A 7 10.40 14.62 -6.58
C ASP A 7 11.84 14.85 -7.06
N GLN A 8 12.36 13.90 -7.84
CA GLN A 8 13.69 13.97 -8.42
C GLN A 8 13.67 13.69 -9.93
N VAL A 9 14.45 14.45 -10.68
CA VAL A 9 14.63 14.23 -12.12
C VAL A 9 16.12 14.24 -12.43
N ILE A 10 16.63 13.10 -12.91
CA ILE A 10 18.00 12.91 -13.36
C ILE A 10 17.99 12.90 -14.90
N CYS A 11 18.79 13.76 -15.53
CA CYS A 11 18.86 13.89 -16.98
C CYS A 11 20.28 13.53 -17.43
N GLU A 12 20.57 12.23 -17.41
CA GLU A 12 21.85 11.64 -17.78
C GLU A 12 21.62 10.34 -18.55
N GLU A 13 22.68 9.66 -18.98
CA GLU A 13 22.61 8.31 -19.55
C GLU A 13 21.99 7.33 -18.54
N PHE A 14 21.14 6.41 -18.99
CA PHE A 14 20.41 5.48 -18.12
C PHE A 14 21.33 4.64 -17.24
N GLU A 15 22.40 4.09 -17.80
CA GLU A 15 23.37 3.27 -17.08
C GLU A 15 23.99 4.05 -15.91
N LYS A 16 24.45 5.28 -16.17
CA LYS A 16 25.03 6.15 -15.16
C LYS A 16 24.02 6.57 -14.10
N SER A 17 22.80 6.91 -14.50
CA SER A 17 21.73 7.28 -13.55
C SER A 17 21.32 6.11 -12.68
N LEU A 18 21.14 4.93 -13.27
CA LEU A 18 20.72 3.74 -12.54
C LEU A 18 21.82 3.18 -11.64
N SER A 19 23.12 3.36 -12.00
CA SER A 19 24.22 2.95 -11.11
C SER A 19 24.22 3.66 -9.76
N GLN A 20 23.65 4.86 -9.68
CA GLN A 20 23.51 5.65 -8.44
C GLN A 20 22.32 5.20 -7.59
N ILE A 21 21.39 4.42 -8.12
CA ILE A 21 20.20 3.93 -7.42
C ILE A 21 20.47 2.50 -6.95
N GLN A 22 20.60 2.30 -5.66
CA GLN A 22 20.88 0.98 -5.09
C GLN A 22 19.68 0.04 -5.12
N GLY A 23 18.47 0.59 -4.99
CA GLY A 23 17.25 -0.17 -4.78
C GLY A 23 17.08 -0.63 -3.33
N SER A 24 15.90 -1.15 -3.02
CA SER A 24 15.52 -1.72 -1.72
C SER A 24 14.31 -2.64 -1.91
N GLU A 25 13.89 -3.31 -0.85
CA GLU A 25 12.65 -4.10 -0.83
C GLU A 25 11.36 -3.26 -0.91
N ASP A 26 11.47 -1.95 -1.03
CA ASP A 26 10.36 -1.02 -1.30
C ASP A 26 10.50 -0.34 -2.66
N THR A 27 11.46 -0.74 -3.48
CA THR A 27 11.74 -0.11 -4.78
C THR A 27 10.91 -0.73 -5.91
N TYR A 28 10.33 0.13 -6.73
CA TYR A 28 9.59 -0.24 -7.94
C TYR A 28 10.29 0.38 -9.15
N PHE A 29 10.79 -0.45 -10.05
CA PHE A 29 11.39 -0.01 -11.31
C PHE A 29 10.38 -0.11 -12.45
N LEU A 30 10.26 0.95 -13.23
CA LEU A 30 9.40 1.00 -14.41
C LEU A 30 10.20 1.49 -15.61
N VAL A 31 10.43 0.60 -16.58
CA VAL A 31 11.17 0.89 -17.81
C VAL A 31 10.20 1.30 -18.91
N VAL A 32 10.16 2.62 -19.20
CA VAL A 32 9.30 3.24 -20.22
C VAL A 32 10.17 4.05 -21.18
N THR A 33 11.05 3.37 -21.92
CA THR A 33 11.95 4.02 -22.85
C THR A 33 11.35 4.14 -24.26
N ARG A 34 11.89 5.02 -25.09
CA ARG A 34 11.49 5.16 -26.50
C ARG A 34 12.22 4.22 -27.46
N GLY A 35 13.19 3.42 -26.97
CA GLY A 35 14.03 2.61 -27.85
C GLY A 35 14.54 1.32 -27.20
N HIS A 36 14.49 0.23 -27.97
CA HIS A 36 14.78 -1.14 -27.53
C HIS A 36 16.16 -1.33 -26.87
N ARG A 37 17.18 -0.63 -27.38
CA ARG A 37 18.53 -0.70 -26.80
C ARG A 37 18.58 -0.16 -25.39
N TYR A 38 17.74 0.82 -25.07
CA TYR A 38 17.68 1.42 -23.75
C TYR A 38 16.90 0.54 -22.76
N ASP A 39 15.86 -0.19 -23.23
CA ASP A 39 15.16 -1.17 -22.41
C ASP A 39 16.16 -2.18 -21.83
N ARG A 40 17.02 -2.72 -22.69
CA ARG A 40 18.07 -3.66 -22.29
C ARG A 40 19.03 -3.05 -21.27
N VAL A 41 19.61 -1.89 -21.58
CA VAL A 41 20.55 -1.19 -20.69
C VAL A 41 19.91 -0.96 -19.30
N CYS A 42 18.64 -0.58 -19.26
CA CYS A 42 17.92 -0.39 -18.00
C CYS A 42 17.76 -1.71 -17.24
N LEU A 43 17.35 -2.79 -17.91
CA LEU A 43 17.17 -4.09 -17.26
C LEU A 43 18.49 -4.67 -16.75
N GLU A 44 19.58 -4.55 -17.50
CA GLU A 44 20.92 -4.95 -17.05
C GLU A 44 21.35 -4.16 -15.80
N ALA A 45 21.10 -2.86 -15.79
CA ALA A 45 21.43 -2.01 -14.65
C ALA A 45 20.53 -2.26 -13.41
N ILE A 46 19.34 -2.82 -13.58
CA ILE A 46 18.41 -3.19 -12.51
C ILE A 46 18.67 -4.59 -11.99
N SER A 47 19.15 -5.49 -12.86
CA SER A 47 19.48 -6.86 -12.51
C SER A 47 20.42 -6.92 -11.31
N GLY A 48 20.10 -7.75 -10.32
CA GLY A 48 20.86 -7.86 -9.08
C GLY A 48 20.61 -6.77 -8.03
N LYS A 49 19.75 -5.78 -8.32
CA LYS A 49 19.32 -4.79 -7.31
C LYS A 49 18.09 -5.28 -6.57
N PRO A 50 18.01 -5.09 -5.25
CA PRO A 50 16.79 -5.40 -4.50
C PRO A 50 15.63 -4.51 -4.98
N HIS A 51 14.48 -5.12 -5.22
CA HIS A 51 13.26 -4.44 -5.65
C HIS A 51 12.03 -5.31 -5.38
N VAL A 52 10.87 -4.66 -5.26
CA VAL A 52 9.57 -5.32 -5.19
C VAL A 52 9.02 -5.61 -6.57
N TYR A 53 9.35 -4.75 -7.54
CA TYR A 53 8.74 -4.78 -8.86
C TYR A 53 9.70 -4.26 -9.92
N ALA A 54 9.78 -4.98 -11.02
CA ALA A 54 10.42 -4.52 -12.25
C ALA A 54 9.46 -4.70 -13.42
N GLY A 55 9.03 -3.58 -14.04
CA GLY A 55 8.11 -3.59 -15.17
C GLY A 55 8.72 -2.97 -16.41
N MET A 56 8.38 -3.51 -17.60
CA MET A 56 8.85 -2.97 -18.87
C MET A 56 7.72 -2.80 -19.88
N MET A 57 7.66 -1.63 -20.49
CA MET A 57 6.72 -1.34 -21.57
C MET A 57 7.23 -1.93 -22.90
N ALA A 58 6.76 -3.13 -23.24
CA ALA A 58 7.07 -3.80 -24.50
C ALA A 58 5.93 -4.70 -24.95
N SER A 59 5.83 -4.97 -26.26
CA SER A 59 4.95 -6.03 -26.74
C SER A 59 5.45 -7.41 -26.32
N ARG A 60 4.54 -8.40 -26.20
CA ARG A 60 4.87 -9.77 -25.77
C ARG A 60 6.01 -10.38 -26.59
N GLY A 61 5.93 -10.28 -27.92
CA GLY A 61 6.96 -10.85 -28.80
C GLY A 61 8.33 -10.18 -28.61
N ARG A 62 8.34 -8.89 -28.39
CA ARG A 62 9.56 -8.11 -28.17
C ARG A 62 10.19 -8.41 -26.80
N ALA A 63 9.37 -8.51 -25.77
CA ALA A 63 9.82 -8.90 -24.46
C ALA A 63 10.43 -10.29 -24.44
N ALA A 64 9.79 -11.26 -25.10
CA ALA A 64 10.30 -12.63 -25.20
C ALA A 64 11.65 -12.69 -25.91
N LEU A 65 11.84 -11.94 -27.01
CA LEU A 65 13.11 -11.88 -27.71
C LEU A 65 14.21 -11.27 -26.83
N LEU A 66 13.93 -10.17 -26.16
CA LEU A 66 14.89 -9.50 -25.28
C LEU A 66 15.28 -10.39 -24.08
N LYS A 67 14.31 -11.00 -23.41
CA LYS A 67 14.57 -11.94 -22.30
C LYS A 67 15.45 -13.12 -22.75
N LYS A 68 15.17 -13.68 -23.95
CA LYS A 68 15.98 -14.76 -24.51
C LYS A 68 17.44 -14.33 -24.72
N GLN A 69 17.66 -13.16 -25.33
CA GLN A 69 19.00 -12.63 -25.57
C GLN A 69 19.76 -12.40 -24.26
N MET A 70 19.11 -11.76 -23.27
CA MET A 70 19.73 -11.50 -21.96
C MET A 70 20.04 -12.80 -21.21
N LYS A 71 19.21 -13.83 -21.32
CA LYS A 71 19.47 -15.16 -20.76
C LYS A 71 20.68 -15.83 -21.40
N GLU A 72 20.80 -15.79 -22.75
CA GLU A 72 21.95 -16.33 -23.50
C GLU A 72 23.26 -15.63 -23.10
N GLU A 73 23.20 -14.39 -22.63
CA GLU A 73 24.34 -13.59 -22.19
C GLU A 73 24.63 -13.70 -20.68
N GLY A 74 23.87 -14.52 -19.97
CA GLY A 74 24.13 -14.86 -18.57
C GLY A 74 23.38 -14.02 -17.54
N THR A 75 22.36 -13.24 -17.95
CA THR A 75 21.47 -12.59 -16.98
C THR A 75 20.67 -13.64 -16.22
N ASP A 76 20.50 -13.41 -14.91
CA ASP A 76 19.78 -14.31 -14.02
C ASP A 76 18.35 -14.59 -14.51
N GLU A 77 17.98 -15.86 -14.56
CA GLU A 77 16.70 -16.33 -15.07
C GLU A 77 15.55 -15.95 -14.15
N GLU A 78 15.75 -15.99 -12.83
CA GLU A 78 14.74 -15.60 -11.84
C GLU A 78 14.38 -14.12 -11.98
N PHE A 79 15.39 -13.26 -12.18
CA PHE A 79 15.15 -11.85 -12.48
C PHE A 79 14.36 -11.66 -13.78
N LEU A 80 14.76 -12.33 -14.86
CA LEU A 80 14.08 -12.22 -16.15
C LEU A 80 12.62 -12.68 -16.09
N ASP A 81 12.35 -13.76 -15.37
CA ASP A 81 10.98 -14.27 -15.20
C ASP A 81 10.14 -13.35 -14.31
N GLY A 82 10.75 -12.68 -13.34
CA GLY A 82 10.12 -11.69 -12.47
C GLY A 82 9.75 -10.37 -13.16
N ILE A 83 10.25 -10.09 -14.38
CA ILE A 83 9.92 -8.85 -15.08
C ILE A 83 8.47 -8.87 -15.58
N HIS A 84 7.67 -7.92 -15.12
CA HIS A 84 6.30 -7.65 -15.57
C HIS A 84 6.32 -7.04 -16.98
N THR A 85 5.96 -7.81 -18.01
CA THR A 85 5.94 -7.32 -19.40
C THR A 85 4.98 -8.16 -20.27
N PRO A 86 4.10 -7.54 -21.04
CA PRO A 86 3.79 -6.10 -21.07
C PRO A 86 3.40 -5.57 -19.70
N VAL A 87 3.92 -4.41 -19.32
CA VAL A 87 3.60 -3.78 -18.04
C VAL A 87 2.14 -3.33 -17.99
N GLY A 88 1.51 -3.51 -16.84
CA GLY A 88 0.12 -3.16 -16.59
C GLY A 88 -0.85 -4.34 -16.70
N LEU A 89 -1.97 -4.24 -16.00
CA LEU A 89 -3.04 -5.22 -16.06
C LEU A 89 -3.70 -5.25 -17.45
N SER A 90 -4.11 -6.43 -17.89
CA SER A 90 -4.80 -6.59 -19.19
C SER A 90 -6.25 -6.08 -19.11
N ILE A 91 -6.43 -4.79 -19.31
CA ILE A 91 -7.73 -4.09 -19.28
C ILE A 91 -8.15 -3.59 -20.66
N HIS A 92 -7.48 -4.07 -21.72
CA HIS A 92 -7.65 -3.57 -23.11
C HIS A 92 -7.42 -2.06 -23.27
N ALA A 93 -6.42 -1.52 -22.55
CA ALA A 93 -6.04 -0.11 -22.65
C ALA A 93 -5.45 0.22 -24.02
N GLU A 94 -5.92 1.30 -24.65
CA GLU A 94 -5.51 1.77 -25.97
C GLU A 94 -4.81 3.12 -25.91
N THR A 95 -5.30 4.04 -25.07
CA THR A 95 -4.72 5.39 -24.94
C THR A 95 -3.57 5.42 -23.92
N PRO A 96 -2.65 6.39 -24.02
CA PRO A 96 -1.58 6.55 -23.03
C PRO A 96 -2.09 6.69 -21.59
N GLU A 97 -3.23 7.35 -21.40
CA GLU A 97 -3.87 7.55 -20.10
C GLU A 97 -4.41 6.23 -19.53
N GLU A 98 -5.05 5.42 -20.37
CA GLU A 98 -5.55 4.09 -19.99
C GLU A 98 -4.40 3.14 -19.67
N ILE A 99 -3.32 3.18 -20.46
CA ILE A 99 -2.09 2.42 -20.18
C ILE A 99 -1.50 2.82 -18.82
N ALA A 100 -1.45 4.11 -18.52
CA ALA A 100 -0.99 4.57 -17.22
C ALA A 100 -1.86 4.05 -16.06
N VAL A 101 -3.20 4.04 -16.24
CA VAL A 101 -4.13 3.45 -15.26
C VAL A 101 -3.87 1.96 -15.08
N SER A 102 -3.66 1.20 -16.16
CA SER A 102 -3.37 -0.24 -16.09
C SER A 102 -2.07 -0.54 -15.33
N ILE A 103 -1.04 0.28 -15.55
CA ILE A 103 0.25 0.18 -14.84
C ILE A 103 0.07 0.48 -13.35
N ILE A 104 -0.62 1.56 -12.99
CA ILE A 104 -0.88 1.93 -11.59
C ILE A 104 -1.68 0.83 -10.90
N ALA A 105 -2.68 0.25 -11.57
CA ALA A 105 -3.48 -0.84 -11.03
C ALA A 105 -2.62 -2.09 -10.74
N GLU A 106 -1.68 -2.44 -11.62
CA GLU A 106 -0.72 -3.54 -11.40
C GLU A 106 0.21 -3.24 -10.22
N LEU A 107 0.76 -2.03 -10.13
CA LEU A 107 1.60 -1.61 -9.00
C LEU A 107 0.85 -1.71 -7.66
N ILE A 108 -0.42 -1.28 -7.62
CA ILE A 108 -1.28 -1.41 -6.43
C ILE A 108 -1.51 -2.89 -6.10
N MET A 109 -1.78 -3.73 -7.09
CA MET A 109 -1.98 -5.17 -6.90
C MET A 109 -0.73 -5.82 -6.30
N VAL A 110 0.45 -5.56 -6.85
CA VAL A 110 1.73 -6.08 -6.34
C VAL A 110 2.00 -5.56 -4.93
N LYS A 111 1.87 -4.25 -4.71
CA LYS A 111 2.02 -3.66 -3.37
C LYS A 111 1.17 -4.37 -2.33
N ASN A 112 -0.12 -4.57 -2.62
CA ASN A 112 -1.05 -5.16 -1.67
C ASN A 112 -0.88 -6.68 -1.52
N SER A 113 -0.21 -7.36 -2.45
CA SER A 113 0.13 -8.78 -2.33
C SER A 113 1.36 -9.01 -1.46
N VAL A 114 2.34 -8.12 -1.51
CA VAL A 114 3.59 -8.20 -0.73
C VAL A 114 3.39 -7.64 0.68
N ILE A 115 2.74 -6.48 0.78
CA ILE A 115 2.49 -5.80 2.05
C ILE A 115 1.13 -6.26 2.59
N LYS A 116 1.09 -7.40 3.28
CA LYS A 116 -0.09 -7.84 4.04
C LYS A 116 -0.34 -7.03 5.32
N THR A 117 0.51 -6.10 5.65
CA THR A 117 0.33 -5.18 6.76
C THR A 117 -0.41 -3.95 6.27
N SER A 118 -1.58 -3.70 6.83
CA SER A 118 -2.20 -2.38 6.78
C SER A 118 -1.16 -1.37 7.27
N GLY A 119 -0.56 -0.61 6.35
CA GLY A 119 0.41 0.41 6.69
C GLY A 119 -0.18 1.36 7.73
N TYR A 120 0.64 1.85 8.62
CA TYR A 120 0.23 2.94 9.49
C TYR A 120 -0.05 4.18 8.63
N ASP A 121 -1.17 4.83 8.88
CA ASP A 121 -1.43 6.15 8.35
C ASP A 121 -0.29 7.09 8.77
N PRO A 122 0.24 7.95 7.86
CA PRO A 122 1.34 8.85 8.20
C PRO A 122 1.05 9.76 9.40
N GLU A 123 -0.17 10.27 9.52
CA GLU A 123 -0.59 11.08 10.65
C GLU A 123 -0.61 10.25 11.94
N LEU A 124 -1.09 9.02 11.88
CA LEU A 124 -1.07 8.10 13.01
C LEU A 124 0.37 7.86 13.51
N LEU A 125 1.32 7.69 12.58
CA LEU A 125 2.74 7.51 12.92
C LEU A 125 3.33 8.71 13.65
N GLU A 126 2.94 9.94 13.29
CA GLU A 126 3.39 11.15 14.00
C GLU A 126 3.00 11.12 15.47
N TYR A 127 1.79 10.67 15.77
CA TYR A 127 1.32 10.53 17.16
C TYR A 127 1.99 9.36 17.90
N LEU A 128 2.20 8.22 17.23
CA LEU A 128 2.82 7.05 17.85
C LEU A 128 4.31 7.25 18.12
N THR A 129 5.02 7.95 17.23
CA THR A 129 6.45 8.24 17.38
C THR A 129 6.75 9.45 18.27
N GLY A 130 5.73 10.13 18.78
CA GLY A 130 5.87 11.33 19.61
C GLY A 130 6.30 12.58 18.86
N ARG A 131 6.32 12.56 17.52
CA ARG A 131 6.56 13.76 16.69
C ARG A 131 5.43 14.76 16.85
N ARG A 132 4.21 14.27 17.01
CA ARG A 132 3.03 15.05 17.36
C ARG A 132 2.49 14.56 18.69
N LYS A 133 2.46 15.41 19.69
CA LYS A 133 1.96 15.09 21.02
C LYS A 133 0.56 15.69 21.17
N PRO A 134 -0.48 14.89 21.42
CA PRO A 134 -1.75 15.44 21.86
C PRO A 134 -1.59 15.98 23.28
N GLU A 135 -2.36 17.01 23.62
CA GLU A 135 -2.43 17.54 25.01
C GLU A 135 -3.19 16.58 25.93
N THR A 136 -3.82 15.56 25.38
CA THR A 136 -4.77 14.65 26.02
C THR A 136 -4.34 13.19 25.84
N GLY A 137 -5.00 12.29 26.56
CA GLY A 137 -4.81 10.84 26.43
C GLY A 137 -5.12 10.31 25.03
N LYS A 138 -4.57 9.16 24.69
CA LYS A 138 -4.79 8.47 23.40
C LYS A 138 -4.98 6.97 23.58
N VAL A 139 -5.93 6.40 22.82
CA VAL A 139 -6.18 4.95 22.73
C VAL A 139 -5.96 4.51 21.29
N LEU A 140 -5.12 3.50 21.10
CA LEU A 140 -4.95 2.85 19.81
C LEU A 140 -5.93 1.68 19.69
N ALA A 141 -6.75 1.71 18.65
CA ALA A 141 -7.66 0.64 18.27
C ALA A 141 -7.04 -0.15 17.11
N THR A 142 -6.91 -1.46 17.24
CA THR A 142 -6.36 -2.35 16.21
C THR A 142 -7.35 -3.47 15.91
N ILE A 143 -7.74 -3.67 14.65
CA ILE A 143 -8.54 -4.83 14.24
C ILE A 143 -7.69 -6.08 14.35
N ILE A 144 -8.10 -7.04 15.21
CA ILE A 144 -7.38 -8.29 15.45
C ILE A 144 -8.05 -9.50 14.82
N ALA A 145 -9.37 -9.42 14.56
CA ALA A 145 -10.10 -10.45 13.84
C ALA A 145 -11.26 -9.83 13.06
N ARG A 146 -11.70 -10.53 11.99
CA ARG A 146 -12.90 -10.15 11.23
C ARG A 146 -13.64 -11.39 10.75
N ARG A 147 -14.97 -11.27 10.62
CA ARG A 147 -15.84 -12.28 10.01
C ARG A 147 -16.83 -11.58 9.08
N GLY A 148 -17.13 -12.20 7.95
CA GLY A 148 -18.01 -11.63 6.95
C GLY A 148 -17.40 -10.46 6.18
N SER A 149 -18.24 -9.61 5.61
CA SER A 149 -17.85 -8.43 4.82
C SER A 149 -17.58 -7.26 5.75
N ALA A 150 -16.31 -7.03 6.06
CA ALA A 150 -15.89 -5.85 6.82
C ALA A 150 -15.05 -4.94 5.93
N PRO A 151 -15.21 -3.61 6.01
CA PRO A 151 -14.61 -2.64 5.09
C PRO A 151 -13.08 -2.55 5.23
N ARG A 152 -12.51 -3.01 6.36
CA ARG A 152 -11.07 -2.98 6.63
C ARG A 152 -10.54 -4.35 7.06
N GLY A 153 -9.25 -4.58 6.80
CA GLY A 153 -8.55 -5.82 7.13
C GLY A 153 -8.02 -5.87 8.56
N ILE A 154 -7.61 -7.08 8.99
CA ILE A 154 -6.88 -7.30 10.24
C ILE A 154 -5.58 -6.49 10.21
N GLY A 155 -5.21 -5.90 11.35
CA GLY A 155 -4.05 -5.03 11.51
C GLY A 155 -4.33 -3.55 11.23
N THR A 156 -5.51 -3.19 10.68
CA THR A 156 -5.92 -1.80 10.51
C THR A 156 -6.00 -1.11 11.87
N LYS A 157 -5.55 0.14 11.91
CA LYS A 157 -5.44 0.92 13.13
C LYS A 157 -6.15 2.26 13.04
N MET A 158 -6.68 2.68 14.17
CA MET A 158 -7.27 4.00 14.40
C MET A 158 -6.85 4.48 15.78
N LEU A 159 -6.45 5.74 15.88
CA LEU A 159 -6.17 6.39 17.15
C LEU A 159 -7.37 7.25 17.54
N VAL A 160 -7.81 7.09 18.77
CA VAL A 160 -8.86 7.90 19.38
C VAL A 160 -8.21 8.78 20.44
N LEU A 161 -8.36 10.09 20.29
CA LEU A 161 -7.92 11.06 21.30
C LEU A 161 -9.02 11.30 22.34
N GLU A 162 -8.63 11.71 23.53
CA GLU A 162 -9.57 11.98 24.64
C GLU A 162 -10.57 13.09 24.31
N ASP A 163 -10.22 14.03 23.41
CA ASP A 163 -11.10 15.07 22.89
C ASP A 163 -12.09 14.56 21.81
N GLY A 164 -12.08 13.26 21.52
CA GLY A 164 -12.96 12.61 20.57
C GLY A 164 -12.47 12.62 19.12
N ARG A 165 -11.32 13.24 18.79
CA ARG A 165 -10.77 13.19 17.44
C ARG A 165 -10.31 11.79 17.08
N LEU A 166 -10.55 11.41 15.81
CA LEU A 166 -10.12 10.14 15.21
C LEU A 166 -8.99 10.38 14.21
N ILE A 167 -7.97 9.54 14.24
CA ILE A 167 -6.86 9.53 13.28
C ILE A 167 -6.73 8.13 12.72
N GLY A 168 -6.80 8.01 11.40
CA GLY A 168 -6.97 6.72 10.72
C GLY A 168 -8.43 6.25 10.73
N THR A 169 -8.68 4.99 10.38
CA THR A 169 -10.04 4.44 10.24
C THR A 169 -10.07 2.93 10.49
N VAL A 170 -11.12 2.45 11.12
CA VAL A 170 -11.42 0.99 11.25
C VAL A 170 -12.55 0.54 10.31
N GLY A 171 -13.06 1.44 9.45
CA GLY A 171 -14.05 1.05 8.45
C GLY A 171 -15.17 2.05 8.20
N GLY A 172 -15.26 3.12 9.00
CA GLY A 172 -16.30 4.14 8.88
C GLY A 172 -17.62 3.79 9.59
N GLY A 173 -18.55 4.76 9.60
CA GLY A 173 -19.92 4.60 10.09
C GLY A 173 -20.02 4.11 11.53
N CYS A 174 -21.03 3.26 11.77
CA CYS A 174 -21.34 2.71 13.10
C CYS A 174 -20.16 2.02 13.78
N MET A 175 -19.28 1.33 13.01
CA MET A 175 -18.12 0.65 13.58
C MET A 175 -17.17 1.64 14.25
N GLU A 176 -16.88 2.77 13.62
CA GLU A 176 -16.01 3.80 14.19
C GLU A 176 -16.65 4.46 15.41
N SER A 177 -17.95 4.74 15.34
CA SER A 177 -18.70 5.34 16.45
C SER A 177 -18.68 4.45 17.69
N GLU A 178 -18.87 3.13 17.53
CA GLU A 178 -18.83 2.19 18.66
C GLU A 178 -17.41 2.09 19.24
N VAL A 179 -16.38 1.96 18.39
CA VAL A 179 -14.99 1.94 18.84
C VAL A 179 -14.62 3.23 19.55
N GLN A 180 -14.98 4.39 19.01
CA GLN A 180 -14.77 5.70 19.62
C GLN A 180 -15.44 5.77 21.01
N HIS A 181 -16.70 5.36 21.10
CA HIS A 181 -17.45 5.35 22.36
C HIS A 181 -16.77 4.47 23.43
N GLN A 182 -16.30 3.29 23.06
CA GLN A 182 -15.59 2.41 23.98
C GLN A 182 -14.23 3.01 24.41
N CYS A 183 -13.51 3.68 23.53
CA CYS A 183 -12.25 4.37 23.85
C CYS A 183 -12.50 5.53 24.84
N LEU A 184 -13.53 6.36 24.58
CA LEU A 184 -13.89 7.46 25.48
C LEU A 184 -14.31 6.97 26.87
N ARG A 185 -15.00 5.82 26.95
CA ARG A 185 -15.29 5.16 28.24
C ARG A 185 -14.01 4.75 28.98
N MET A 186 -13.00 4.21 28.27
CA MET A 186 -11.73 3.84 28.89
C MET A 186 -11.02 5.03 29.53
N PHE A 187 -11.08 6.23 28.91
CA PHE A 187 -10.54 7.44 29.51
C PHE A 187 -11.28 7.81 30.81
N ASN A 188 -12.61 7.78 30.79
CA ASN A 188 -13.45 8.16 31.94
C ASN A 188 -13.29 7.19 33.11
N GLU A 189 -13.16 5.90 32.84
CA GLU A 189 -13.05 4.87 33.88
C GLU A 189 -11.63 4.79 34.49
N GLY A 190 -10.60 5.18 33.72
CA GLY A 190 -9.21 5.33 34.19
C GLY A 190 -8.50 4.08 34.72
N LYS A 191 -9.20 2.93 34.71
CA LYS A 191 -8.75 1.68 35.38
C LYS A 191 -8.17 0.65 34.41
N GLN A 192 -8.58 0.69 33.16
CA GLN A 192 -8.25 -0.36 32.19
C GLN A 192 -7.32 0.19 31.10
N MET A 193 -6.09 -0.40 31.02
CA MET A 193 -5.10 0.01 30.02
C MET A 193 -5.33 -0.66 28.67
N THR A 194 -5.99 -1.82 28.65
CA THR A 194 -6.29 -2.58 27.42
C THR A 194 -7.68 -3.21 27.49
N LYS A 195 -8.35 -3.35 26.34
CA LYS A 195 -9.66 -3.97 26.21
C LYS A 195 -9.82 -4.61 24.84
N CYS A 196 -10.42 -5.80 24.78
CA CYS A 196 -10.93 -6.36 23.52
C CYS A 196 -12.43 -6.11 23.43
N ILE A 197 -12.87 -5.62 22.29
CA ILE A 197 -14.30 -5.43 21.98
C ILE A 197 -14.64 -6.16 20.69
N ARG A 198 -15.88 -6.58 20.59
CA ARG A 198 -16.49 -7.08 19.37
C ARG A 198 -17.52 -6.08 18.89
N VAL A 199 -17.42 -5.69 17.63
CA VAL A 199 -18.36 -4.81 16.96
C VAL A 199 -19.04 -5.58 15.85
N ASP A 200 -20.34 -5.77 15.98
CA ASP A 200 -21.19 -6.45 15.00
C ASP A 200 -22.00 -5.39 14.26
N MET A 201 -21.95 -5.38 12.93
CA MET A 201 -22.90 -4.63 12.12
C MET A 201 -24.16 -5.47 11.97
N THR A 202 -25.25 -5.07 12.60
CA THR A 202 -26.54 -5.70 12.37
C THR A 202 -27.08 -5.31 10.99
N VAL A 203 -27.83 -6.23 10.34
CA VAL A 203 -28.42 -5.99 9.01
C VAL A 203 -29.33 -4.75 9.04
N GLN A 204 -30.00 -4.47 10.15
CA GLN A 204 -30.88 -3.31 10.33
C GLN A 204 -30.14 -1.99 10.37
N GLU A 205 -29.02 -1.89 11.10
CA GLU A 205 -28.18 -0.68 11.13
C GLU A 205 -27.48 -0.43 9.79
N ALA A 206 -27.15 -1.49 9.06
CA ALA A 206 -26.57 -1.40 7.72
C ALA A 206 -27.59 -0.93 6.67
N GLU A 207 -28.86 -1.32 6.79
CA GLU A 207 -29.95 -0.87 5.91
C GLU A 207 -30.30 0.60 6.12
N ASP A 208 -30.33 1.08 7.36
CA ASP A 208 -30.62 2.48 7.70
C ASP A 208 -29.54 3.46 7.22
N GLU A 209 -28.27 3.01 7.15
CA GLU A 209 -27.15 3.79 6.59
C GLU A 209 -26.86 3.52 5.10
N GLY A 210 -27.66 2.68 4.43
CA GLY A 210 -27.47 2.30 3.03
C GLY A 210 -26.23 1.44 2.78
N MET A 211 -25.69 0.80 3.83
CA MET A 211 -24.54 -0.09 3.76
C MET A 211 -24.98 -1.57 3.86
N VAL A 212 -24.59 -2.38 2.89
CA VAL A 212 -24.93 -3.83 2.80
C VAL A 212 -23.84 -4.71 3.47
N CYS A 213 -23.21 -4.25 4.52
CA CYS A 213 -22.08 -4.97 5.12
C CYS A 213 -22.45 -5.59 6.47
N GLY A 214 -22.94 -6.82 6.48
CA GLY A 214 -23.20 -7.61 7.70
C GLY A 214 -21.95 -8.34 8.22
N GLY A 215 -20.88 -7.61 8.57
CA GLY A 215 -19.64 -8.18 9.09
C GLY A 215 -19.41 -7.87 10.57
N THR A 216 -18.55 -8.69 11.20
CA THR A 216 -18.11 -8.51 12.58
C THR A 216 -16.62 -8.25 12.60
N ILE A 217 -16.17 -7.31 13.45
CA ILE A 217 -14.76 -7.12 13.77
C ILE A 217 -14.50 -7.30 15.26
N GLU A 218 -13.33 -7.84 15.59
CA GLU A 218 -12.78 -7.79 16.95
C GLU A 218 -11.66 -6.76 16.98
N VAL A 219 -11.75 -5.84 17.93
CA VAL A 219 -10.83 -4.71 18.04
C VAL A 219 -10.14 -4.75 19.39
N PHE A 220 -8.81 -4.70 19.36
CA PHE A 220 -7.98 -4.52 20.54
C PHE A 220 -7.76 -3.03 20.78
N LEU A 221 -8.10 -2.56 21.96
CA LEU A 221 -7.95 -1.19 22.41
C LEU A 221 -6.81 -1.13 23.43
N GLU A 222 -5.89 -0.20 23.28
CA GLU A 222 -4.81 0.03 24.24
C GLU A 222 -4.56 1.53 24.47
N VAL A 223 -4.48 1.91 25.74
CA VAL A 223 -4.10 3.26 26.15
C VAL A 223 -2.61 3.45 25.92
N ILE A 224 -2.24 4.43 25.11
CA ILE A 224 -0.85 4.77 24.82
C ILE A 224 -0.45 6.02 25.61
N LYS A 225 0.70 5.97 26.26
CA LYS A 225 1.28 7.08 27.03
C LYS A 225 2.07 8.04 26.15
#